data_88920acd2f371dd78d1e4db56d254731
#
_entry.id   88920acd2f371dd78d1e4db56d254731
#
_cell.length_a   1.000
_cell.length_b   1.000
_cell.length_c   1.000
_cell.angle_alpha   90.00
_cell.angle_beta   90.00
_cell.angle_gamma   90.00
#
_symmetry.space_group_name_H-M   'P 1'
#
loop_
_entity.id
_entity.type
_entity.pdbx_description
1 polymer ?
#
loop_
_entity_poly.entity_id
_entity_poly.type
_entity_poly.pdbx_seq_one_letter_code
_entity_poly.pdbx_strand_id
1 'polypeptide(L)'
;MRRSIRTSALFLSLLTLIFFTSCTTSPRNPKPIDSKTADGSAATEVVQQKVPLDNNTGKTSYKVTFIELGSVRCIPCQQMQPVMKSIKEKYAGQVNVVFHDVWTEAGAPFAKQYNIEAIPTQVFLDENGKEFSRHLGFFAEEELIKVLKQKGVK
;
A
#
# COMPACT_ATOMS: atom_id res chain seq x y z
N MET A 1 -48.05 22.42 -22.89
CA MET A 1 -47.64 22.66 -24.30
C MET A 1 -46.67 21.58 -24.70
N ARG A 2 -47.07 20.81 -25.67
CA ARG A 2 -46.33 19.70 -26.31
C ARG A 2 -45.23 20.24 -27.23
N ARG A 3 -44.10 19.50 -27.31
CA ARG A 3 -43.25 19.25 -28.51
C ARG A 3 -42.13 18.31 -28.10
N SER A 4 -42.13 17.10 -28.27
CA SER A 4 -41.97 16.10 -29.35
C SER A 4 -41.15 16.58 -30.53
N ILE A 5 -39.89 16.06 -30.62
CA ILE A 5 -39.20 15.83 -31.90
C ILE A 5 -38.38 14.56 -31.76
N ARG A 6 -38.77 13.59 -32.50
CA ARG A 6 -38.19 12.42 -33.09
C ARG A 6 -37.10 12.81 -34.08
N THR A 7 -36.10 11.96 -34.22
CA THR A 7 -35.53 11.40 -35.48
C THR A 7 -34.20 10.77 -35.08
N SER A 8 -33.98 9.45 -35.08
CA SER A 8 -33.92 8.54 -36.23
C SER A 8 -32.81 8.90 -37.21
N ALA A 9 -31.72 8.14 -37.15
CA ALA A 9 -30.99 7.72 -38.34
C ALA A 9 -30.02 6.58 -37.98
N LEU A 10 -30.34 5.43 -38.52
CA LEU A 10 -29.49 4.31 -38.84
C LEU A 10 -28.29 4.79 -39.66
N PHE A 11 -27.10 4.31 -39.35
CA PHE A 11 -26.10 4.02 -40.36
C PHE A 11 -25.48 2.67 -40.09
N LEU A 12 -25.77 1.86 -41.05
CA LEU A 12 -25.39 0.52 -41.34
C LEU A 12 -23.97 0.52 -41.94
N SER A 13 -23.23 -0.54 -41.65
CA SER A 13 -22.21 -1.16 -42.51
C SER A 13 -20.86 -0.46 -42.64
N LEU A 14 -19.79 -1.08 -42.18
CA LEU A 14 -18.81 -1.64 -43.09
C LEU A 14 -17.89 -2.65 -42.36
N LEU A 15 -18.05 -3.87 -42.81
CA LEU A 15 -17.24 -5.06 -42.60
C LEU A 15 -15.88 -4.86 -43.29
N THR A 16 -14.77 -4.84 -42.56
CA THR A 16 -13.46 -5.11 -43.19
C THR A 16 -12.73 -6.18 -42.39
N LEU A 17 -12.80 -7.39 -42.95
CA LEU A 17 -11.85 -8.46 -42.71
C LEU A 17 -10.46 -7.99 -43.19
N ILE A 18 -9.48 -8.02 -42.29
CA ILE A 18 -8.09 -8.08 -42.70
C ILE A 18 -7.46 -9.29 -42.01
N PHE A 19 -7.29 -10.31 -42.84
CA PHE A 19 -6.34 -11.40 -42.67
C PHE A 19 -4.92 -10.82 -42.64
N PHE A 20 -4.06 -11.41 -41.88
CA PHE A 20 -2.64 -11.70 -42.14
C PHE A 20 -1.95 -11.96 -40.83
N THR A 21 -1.44 -12.99 -40.67
CA THR A 21 -0.41 -13.95 -41.08
C THR A 21 0.38 -14.34 -39.86
N SER A 22 0.40 -15.64 -39.70
CA SER A 22 1.33 -16.39 -38.85
C SER A 22 2.79 -15.95 -39.04
N CYS A 23 3.47 -15.74 -37.90
CA CYS A 23 4.90 -15.97 -37.81
C CYS A 23 5.18 -16.86 -36.60
N THR A 24 5.32 -18.11 -36.91
CA THR A 24 6.00 -19.15 -36.13
C THR A 24 7.47 -18.73 -35.94
N THR A 25 7.92 -18.60 -34.70
CA THR A 25 9.36 -18.67 -34.40
C THR A 25 9.56 -19.36 -33.06
N SER A 26 9.99 -20.56 -33.21
CA SER A 26 10.73 -21.54 -32.42
C SER A 26 11.25 -21.15 -31.03
N PRO A 27 11.11 -22.04 -30.05
CA PRO A 27 11.68 -21.86 -28.70
C PRO A 27 13.19 -22.13 -28.73
N ARG A 28 13.96 -21.14 -28.30
CA ARG A 28 15.39 -21.34 -27.99
C ARG A 28 15.54 -21.56 -26.51
N ASN A 29 15.74 -22.81 -26.14
CA ASN A 29 16.14 -23.28 -24.85
C ASN A 29 17.63 -22.93 -24.60
N PRO A 30 18.03 -22.24 -23.56
CA PRO A 30 19.40 -22.27 -23.10
C PRO A 30 19.57 -23.29 -21.95
N LYS A 31 20.55 -24.15 -22.18
CA LYS A 31 21.11 -25.17 -21.31
C LYS A 31 21.45 -24.65 -19.89
N PRO A 32 21.47 -25.55 -18.89
CA PRO A 32 21.97 -25.24 -17.57
C PRO A 32 23.50 -25.13 -17.57
N ILE A 33 23.99 -24.08 -16.93
CA ILE A 33 25.42 -23.95 -16.60
C ILE A 33 25.55 -24.27 -15.13
N ASP A 34 26.10 -25.44 -14.89
CA ASP A 34 26.73 -25.81 -13.61
C ASP A 34 28.02 -24.99 -13.43
N SER A 35 28.09 -24.26 -12.32
CA SER A 35 29.37 -23.99 -11.67
C SER A 35 29.18 -23.53 -10.24
N LYS A 36 29.39 -24.35 -9.40
CA LYS A 36 30.01 -24.60 -8.11
C LYS A 36 30.87 -23.43 -7.57
N THR A 37 30.60 -23.13 -6.27
CA THR A 37 31.51 -22.71 -5.20
C THR A 37 31.83 -21.23 -5.07
N ALA A 38 31.44 -20.61 -4.00
CA ALA A 38 32.14 -20.23 -2.78
C ALA A 38 31.40 -19.13 -2.03
N ASP A 39 31.03 -19.45 -0.82
CA ASP A 39 31.32 -18.81 0.47
C ASP A 39 31.35 -17.27 0.50
N GLY A 40 30.49 -16.70 1.33
CA GLY A 40 30.44 -15.25 1.60
C GLY A 40 29.20 -14.88 2.41
N SER A 41 29.18 -15.34 3.66
CA SER A 41 28.27 -14.89 4.71
C SER A 41 28.14 -13.36 4.74
N ALA A 42 26.94 -12.86 4.50
CA ALA A 42 26.44 -11.61 5.10
C ALA A 42 24.94 -11.77 5.24
N ALA A 43 24.51 -12.36 6.34
CA ALA A 43 23.15 -12.32 6.80
C ALA A 43 22.80 -10.86 7.10
N THR A 44 22.15 -10.19 6.15
CA THR A 44 21.43 -8.96 6.45
C THR A 44 20.16 -9.41 7.17
N GLU A 45 20.24 -9.31 8.48
CA GLU A 45 19.15 -9.52 9.42
C GLU A 45 18.02 -8.53 9.07
N VAL A 46 17.03 -9.04 8.35
CA VAL A 46 15.77 -8.34 8.14
C VAL A 46 15.09 -8.30 9.50
N VAL A 47 15.30 -7.21 10.21
CA VAL A 47 14.55 -6.90 11.44
C VAL A 47 13.09 -6.82 11.07
N GLN A 48 12.39 -7.94 11.14
CA GLN A 48 10.93 -7.97 11.21
C GLN A 48 10.55 -7.29 12.51
N GLN A 49 10.20 -6.03 12.43
CA GLN A 49 9.57 -5.34 13.55
C GLN A 49 8.20 -5.97 13.78
N LYS A 50 8.20 -7.07 14.51
CA LYS A 50 7.01 -7.64 15.12
C LYS A 50 6.44 -6.57 16.03
N VAL A 51 5.25 -6.05 15.70
CA VAL A 51 4.48 -5.20 16.62
C VAL A 51 4.41 -5.96 17.95
N PRO A 52 4.86 -5.38 19.07
CA PRO A 52 4.72 -6.04 20.37
C PRO A 52 3.23 -6.21 20.67
N LEU A 53 2.69 -7.38 20.39
CA LEU A 53 1.39 -7.79 20.91
C LEU A 53 1.63 -8.24 22.34
N ASP A 54 0.98 -7.58 23.29
CA ASP A 54 0.94 -8.06 24.65
C ASP A 54 0.22 -9.43 24.65
N ASN A 55 0.93 -10.50 25.01
CA ASN A 55 0.51 -11.91 24.82
C ASN A 55 -0.71 -12.32 25.66
N ASN A 56 -1.36 -11.38 26.38
CA ASN A 56 -2.44 -11.72 27.31
C ASN A 56 -3.84 -11.23 26.91
N THR A 57 -3.99 -10.28 25.95
CA THR A 57 -5.33 -9.74 25.61
C THR A 57 -5.48 -9.30 24.15
N GLY A 58 -4.46 -9.44 23.30
CA GLY A 58 -4.45 -8.83 21.96
C GLY A 58 -4.37 -7.30 21.98
N LYS A 59 -4.20 -6.69 23.17
CA LYS A 59 -4.09 -5.26 23.39
C LYS A 59 -2.65 -4.81 23.21
N THR A 60 -2.43 -3.74 22.44
CA THR A 60 -1.11 -3.11 22.30
C THR A 60 -0.83 -2.18 23.48
N SER A 61 0.46 -1.95 23.80
CA SER A 61 0.84 -0.91 24.77
C SER A 61 0.63 0.51 24.25
N TYR A 62 0.34 0.67 22.97
CA TYR A 62 0.09 1.94 22.30
C TYR A 62 -1.41 2.25 22.25
N LYS A 63 -1.77 3.53 22.37
CA LYS A 63 -3.15 4.00 22.19
C LYS A 63 -3.61 3.91 20.75
N VAL A 64 -2.68 4.16 19.82
CA VAL A 64 -2.92 4.11 18.39
C VAL A 64 -1.74 3.45 17.69
N THR A 65 -2.02 2.59 16.71
CA THR A 65 -1.07 2.20 15.68
C THR A 65 -1.42 2.93 14.40
N PHE A 66 -0.50 3.78 13.94
CA PHE A 66 -0.56 4.50 12.68
C PHE A 66 0.24 3.71 11.64
N ILE A 67 -0.44 3.17 10.63
CA ILE A 67 0.14 2.39 9.56
C ILE A 67 0.09 3.20 8.28
N GLU A 68 1.24 3.41 7.67
CA GLU A 68 1.40 4.01 6.36
C GLU A 68 1.66 2.90 5.33
N LEU A 69 0.77 2.75 4.37
CA LEU A 69 0.92 1.86 3.23
C LEU A 69 1.28 2.70 2.00
N GLY A 70 2.52 2.61 1.58
CA GLY A 70 3.07 3.48 0.56
C GLY A 70 4.21 2.83 -0.20
N SER A 71 5.06 3.64 -0.85
CA SER A 71 6.33 3.20 -1.41
C SER A 71 7.35 4.33 -1.34
N VAL A 72 8.62 3.97 -1.13
CA VAL A 72 9.74 4.94 -1.16
C VAL A 72 9.93 5.58 -2.55
N ARG A 73 9.32 5.01 -3.60
CA ARG A 73 9.37 5.52 -4.98
C ARG A 73 8.15 6.35 -5.38
N CYS A 74 7.17 6.50 -4.50
CA CYS A 74 5.94 7.26 -4.72
C CYS A 74 6.10 8.67 -4.15
N ILE A 75 5.94 9.70 -4.97
CA ILE A 75 6.17 11.10 -4.56
C ILE A 75 5.29 11.52 -3.37
N PRO A 76 3.95 11.35 -3.39
CA PRO A 76 3.13 11.73 -2.24
C PRO A 76 3.44 10.88 -0.99
N CYS A 77 3.91 9.62 -1.15
CA CYS A 77 4.36 8.81 -0.02
C CYS A 77 5.66 9.36 0.60
N GLN A 78 6.57 9.90 -0.23
CA GLN A 78 7.79 10.55 0.27
C GLN A 78 7.46 11.80 1.11
N GLN A 79 6.40 12.52 0.76
CA GLN A 79 5.92 13.66 1.54
C GLN A 79 5.36 13.26 2.91
N MET A 80 4.92 12.01 3.08
CA MET A 80 4.50 11.47 4.37
C MET A 80 5.68 11.14 5.30
N GLN A 81 6.89 10.93 4.78
CA GLN A 81 8.05 10.55 5.61
C GLN A 81 8.35 11.55 6.74
N PRO A 82 8.44 12.88 6.50
CA PRO A 82 8.64 13.84 7.58
C PRO A 82 7.46 13.88 8.56
N VAL A 83 6.21 13.68 8.09
CA VAL A 83 5.04 13.60 8.96
C VAL A 83 5.14 12.39 9.88
N MET A 84 5.42 11.21 9.33
CA MET A 84 5.61 9.99 10.13
C MET A 84 6.71 10.14 11.18
N LYS A 85 7.85 10.72 10.79
CA LYS A 85 8.96 10.99 11.71
C LYS A 85 8.51 11.91 12.84
N SER A 86 7.85 13.01 12.53
CA SER A 86 7.34 13.97 13.51
C SER A 86 6.36 13.32 14.50
N ILE A 87 5.40 12.54 14.00
CA ILE A 87 4.43 11.82 14.84
C ILE A 87 5.13 10.81 15.75
N LYS A 88 6.07 10.04 15.22
CA LYS A 88 6.84 9.07 16.01
C LYS A 88 7.62 9.70 17.16
N GLU A 89 8.20 10.89 16.92
CA GLU A 89 8.97 11.62 17.92
C GLU A 89 8.06 12.31 18.93
N LYS A 90 7.03 13.04 18.48
CA LYS A 90 6.13 13.81 19.37
C LYS A 90 5.24 12.93 20.25
N TYR A 91 4.86 11.77 19.78
CA TYR A 91 3.94 10.87 20.48
C TYR A 91 4.57 9.53 20.85
N ALA A 92 5.88 9.55 21.11
CA ALA A 92 6.61 8.37 21.57
C ALA A 92 5.91 7.70 22.77
N GLY A 93 5.78 6.38 22.73
CA GLY A 93 5.09 5.59 23.75
C GLY A 93 3.55 5.66 23.71
N GLN A 94 2.96 6.56 22.90
CA GLN A 94 1.51 6.62 22.71
C GLN A 94 1.07 6.15 21.33
N VAL A 95 1.90 6.41 20.30
CA VAL A 95 1.62 6.05 18.90
C VAL A 95 2.72 5.14 18.36
N ASN A 96 2.33 3.99 17.88
CA ASN A 96 3.20 3.11 17.09
C ASN A 96 3.08 3.49 15.61
N VAL A 97 4.19 3.92 14.99
CA VAL A 97 4.22 4.30 13.57
C VAL A 97 4.88 3.18 12.76
N VAL A 98 4.14 2.63 11.82
CA VAL A 98 4.54 1.50 10.96
C VAL A 98 4.47 1.92 9.51
N PHE A 99 5.49 1.58 8.73
CA PHE A 99 5.52 1.79 7.28
C PHE A 99 5.64 0.45 6.55
N HIS A 100 4.79 0.25 5.54
CA HIS A 100 4.90 -0.87 4.61
C HIS A 100 5.12 -0.35 3.20
N ASP A 101 6.28 -0.67 2.60
CA ASP A 101 6.50 -0.43 1.17
C ASP A 101 5.80 -1.54 0.37
N VAL A 102 4.58 -1.25 -0.06
CA VAL A 102 3.71 -2.21 -0.74
C VAL A 102 4.14 -2.54 -2.18
N TRP A 103 5.18 -1.87 -2.68
CA TRP A 103 5.81 -2.19 -3.96
C TRP A 103 7.00 -3.14 -3.83
N THR A 104 7.26 -3.62 -2.62
CA THR A 104 8.25 -4.67 -2.36
C THR A 104 7.55 -6.01 -2.14
N GLU A 105 8.28 -7.11 -2.35
CA GLU A 105 7.77 -8.45 -2.09
C GLU A 105 7.32 -8.61 -0.62
N ALA A 106 8.10 -8.09 0.31
CA ALA A 106 7.80 -8.15 1.74
C ALA A 106 6.57 -7.30 2.14
N GLY A 107 6.35 -6.14 1.47
CA GLY A 107 5.27 -5.22 1.79
C GLY A 107 3.97 -5.49 1.02
N ALA A 108 4.03 -6.11 -0.16
CA ALA A 108 2.85 -6.36 -1.00
C ALA A 108 1.68 -7.09 -0.29
N PRO A 109 1.91 -8.07 0.61
CA PRO A 109 0.82 -8.73 1.33
C PRO A 109 -0.03 -7.76 2.17
N PHE A 110 0.57 -6.67 2.69
CA PHE A 110 -0.14 -5.69 3.51
C PHE A 110 -1.13 -4.85 2.69
N ALA A 111 -0.86 -4.62 1.39
CA ALA A 111 -1.83 -3.97 0.51
C ALA A 111 -3.16 -4.75 0.47
N LYS A 112 -3.08 -6.07 0.37
CA LYS A 112 -4.25 -6.95 0.40
C LYS A 112 -4.86 -7.04 1.81
N GLN A 113 -4.03 -7.19 2.84
CA GLN A 113 -4.48 -7.30 4.23
C GLN A 113 -5.32 -6.09 4.65
N TYR A 114 -4.88 -4.87 4.29
CA TYR A 114 -5.59 -3.63 4.62
C TYR A 114 -6.55 -3.17 3.51
N ASN A 115 -6.71 -3.98 2.46
CA ASN A 115 -7.62 -3.71 1.34
C ASN A 115 -7.46 -2.28 0.80
N ILE A 116 -6.22 -1.89 0.46
CA ILE A 116 -5.95 -0.55 -0.08
C ILE A 116 -6.18 -0.51 -1.59
N GLU A 117 -6.72 0.61 -2.06
CA GLU A 117 -7.01 0.86 -3.48
C GLU A 117 -5.92 1.71 -4.15
N ALA A 118 -5.24 2.53 -3.37
CA ALA A 118 -4.16 3.40 -3.85
C ALA A 118 -3.17 3.72 -2.73
N ILE A 119 -2.04 4.35 -3.09
CA ILE A 119 -1.00 4.79 -2.16
C ILE A 119 -0.73 6.29 -2.31
N PRO A 120 -0.38 6.97 -1.23
CA PRO A 120 -0.32 6.48 0.14
C PRO A 120 -1.72 6.28 0.75
N THR A 121 -1.86 5.25 1.60
CA THR A 121 -3.04 5.07 2.45
C THR A 121 -2.59 4.96 3.90
N GLN A 122 -3.22 5.74 4.78
CA GLN A 122 -3.00 5.69 6.22
C GLN A 122 -4.14 4.93 6.88
N VAL A 123 -3.80 3.96 7.74
CA VAL A 123 -4.74 3.19 8.54
C VAL A 123 -4.44 3.41 10.02
N PHE A 124 -5.46 3.70 10.81
CA PHE A 124 -5.34 3.95 12.24
C PHE A 124 -6.07 2.87 13.02
N LEU A 125 -5.31 2.12 13.81
CA LEU A 125 -5.85 1.09 14.68
C LEU A 125 -5.83 1.57 16.13
N ASP A 126 -6.87 1.24 16.90
CA ASP A 126 -6.90 1.50 18.34
C ASP A 126 -6.08 0.46 19.14
N GLU A 127 -6.06 0.59 20.45
CA GLU A 127 -5.33 -0.30 21.37
C GLU A 127 -5.70 -1.77 21.24
N ASN A 128 -6.90 -2.08 20.69
CA ASN A 128 -7.37 -3.43 20.47
C ASN A 128 -7.09 -3.94 19.03
N GLY A 129 -6.35 -3.15 18.25
CA GLY A 129 -6.05 -3.48 16.85
C GLY A 129 -7.22 -3.27 15.88
N LYS A 130 -8.30 -2.61 16.32
CA LYS A 130 -9.47 -2.32 15.48
C LYS A 130 -9.25 -1.01 14.73
N GLU A 131 -9.46 -1.04 13.41
CA GLU A 131 -9.45 0.16 12.58
C GLU A 131 -10.56 1.12 13.01
N PHE A 132 -10.20 2.38 13.24
CA PHE A 132 -11.16 3.43 13.60
C PHE A 132 -11.10 4.65 12.65
N SER A 133 -10.05 4.76 11.84
CA SER A 133 -9.91 5.82 10.85
C SER A 133 -9.02 5.37 9.70
N ARG A 134 -9.23 5.98 8.55
CA ARG A 134 -8.44 5.76 7.33
C ARG A 134 -8.39 7.06 6.52
N HIS A 135 -7.26 7.29 5.84
CA HIS A 135 -7.11 8.40 4.91
C HIS A 135 -6.38 7.93 3.64
N LEU A 136 -6.71 8.50 2.51
CA LEU A 136 -6.08 8.24 1.21
C LEU A 136 -5.40 9.49 0.69
N GLY A 137 -4.17 9.34 0.24
CA GLY A 137 -3.35 10.45 -0.26
C GLY A 137 -2.46 11.07 0.82
N PHE A 138 -1.84 12.21 0.49
CA PHE A 138 -1.05 12.97 1.47
C PHE A 138 -1.94 13.46 2.61
N PHE A 139 -1.48 13.29 3.84
CA PHE A 139 -2.19 13.67 5.04
C PHE A 139 -1.37 14.70 5.83
N ALA A 140 -1.88 15.94 5.91
CA ALA A 140 -1.22 16.99 6.65
C ALA A 140 -1.12 16.63 8.15
N GLU A 141 0.01 16.96 8.77
CA GLU A 141 0.29 16.57 10.17
C GLU A 141 -0.78 17.06 11.14
N GLU A 142 -1.27 18.30 10.97
CA GLU A 142 -2.29 18.85 11.85
C GLU A 142 -3.61 18.08 11.81
N GLU A 143 -4.00 17.62 10.62
CA GLU A 143 -5.22 16.83 10.46
C GLU A 143 -5.05 15.42 11.01
N LEU A 144 -3.87 14.81 10.79
CA LEU A 144 -3.51 13.52 11.36
C LEU A 144 -3.54 13.56 12.90
N ILE A 145 -3.01 14.63 13.51
CA ILE A 145 -3.05 14.83 14.97
C ILE A 145 -4.50 14.86 15.49
N LYS A 146 -5.45 15.44 14.75
CA LYS A 146 -6.87 15.43 15.14
C LYS A 146 -7.43 14.01 15.21
N VAL A 147 -7.00 13.14 14.29
CA VAL A 147 -7.39 11.72 14.31
C VAL A 147 -6.80 11.02 15.55
N LEU A 148 -5.52 11.23 15.86
CA LEU A 148 -4.86 10.63 17.02
C LEU A 148 -5.55 11.05 18.35
N LYS A 149 -5.94 12.31 18.47
CA LYS A 149 -6.62 12.84 19.65
C LYS A 149 -7.96 12.18 19.93
N GLN A 150 -8.65 11.62 18.93
CA GLN A 150 -9.90 10.86 19.11
C GLN A 150 -9.72 9.65 20.02
N LYS A 151 -8.49 9.12 20.12
CA LYS A 151 -8.13 8.01 20.99
C LYS A 151 -7.32 8.43 22.22
N GLY A 152 -7.39 9.71 22.61
CA GLY A 152 -6.77 10.22 23.83
C GLY A 152 -5.24 10.34 23.76
N VAL A 153 -4.66 10.41 22.55
CA VAL A 153 -3.24 10.76 22.37
C VAL A 153 -3.06 12.22 22.75
N LYS A 154 -2.03 12.52 23.56
CA LYS A 154 -1.79 13.85 24.14
C LYS A 154 -0.37 14.31 23.85
#